data_e7f57c11b77e960d8fe30b880e451d27
#
_entry.id   e7f57c11b77e960d8fe30b880e451d27
#
_cell.length_a   1.000
_cell.length_b   1.000
_cell.length_c   1.000
_cell.angle_alpha   90.00
_cell.angle_beta   90.00
_cell.angle_gamma   90.00
#
_symmetry.space_group_name_H-M   'P 1'
#
loop_
_entity.id
_entity.type
_entity.pdbx_description
1 polymer ?
#
loop_
_entity_poly.entity_id
_entity_poly.type
_entity_poly.pdbx_seq_one_letter_code
_entity_poly.pdbx_strand_id
1 'polypeptide(L)'
;MFPTSQTKTLAILVRATEGSPPFTDELFCRRLSLGSMRYALQIIVIPISNDTVHLPLQWGYVYHQGKWNSVPVPAVDLIMDRCLRPISRYVRQQLKEWIPTNGTDQHRYWSASLPGKWEVHRVLSRNAELRSQLAPTTRIGSHIPWETWLDRWPKGLFFKPVSGTHGKNTFRLSRGTTPSTWIVEGRNEENEPFFLTFNHTQAVSSWLALHQAERKMIVQPYLELSHHGRAFDIRALMQKNGQGRWTLTGCMVREGPEGSLTSNLHGGGKAYPAHAYLLQRYGTIRTETLLKSIRQTATLIPTLLESRFGRLAELGLDFGADAEGQLWLIEVNSKPGRTSFAEAGDRRMHTLTYTRPLAYARYLLQQHVLTDVFRPMKLPNTSSKAGLKPIPIHGG
;
A
#
# COMPACT_ATOMS: atom_id res chain seq x y z
N MET A 1 12.67 -7.94 -38.47
CA MET A 1 11.88 -8.98 -37.77
C MET A 1 12.25 -8.86 -36.30
N PHE A 2 11.36 -8.33 -35.45
CA PHE A 2 11.54 -8.41 -34.01
C PHE A 2 11.30 -9.87 -33.60
N PRO A 3 12.14 -10.46 -32.74
CA PRO A 3 11.89 -11.80 -32.24
C PRO A 3 10.49 -11.80 -31.58
N THR A 4 9.64 -12.75 -31.97
CA THR A 4 8.32 -12.98 -31.37
C THR A 4 8.54 -13.22 -29.88
N SER A 5 8.39 -12.18 -29.09
CA SER A 5 8.62 -12.28 -27.66
C SER A 5 7.55 -13.21 -27.08
N GLN A 6 7.98 -14.34 -26.55
CA GLN A 6 7.13 -15.31 -25.88
C GLN A 6 6.25 -14.59 -24.85
N THR A 7 4.95 -14.84 -24.90
CA THR A 7 4.00 -14.34 -23.92
C THR A 7 4.36 -14.87 -22.53
N LYS A 8 4.44 -13.97 -21.54
CA LYS A 8 4.81 -14.28 -20.16
C LYS A 8 3.61 -14.21 -19.24
N THR A 9 3.58 -15.04 -18.21
CA THR A 9 2.46 -15.12 -17.28
C THR A 9 2.68 -14.27 -16.04
N LEU A 10 1.78 -13.30 -15.81
CA LEU A 10 1.68 -12.52 -14.58
C LEU A 10 0.51 -13.06 -13.73
N ALA A 11 0.81 -13.65 -12.59
CA ALA A 11 -0.19 -14.04 -11.62
C ALA A 11 -0.54 -12.87 -10.69
N ILE A 12 -1.84 -12.64 -10.48
CA ILE A 12 -2.33 -11.65 -9.52
C ILE A 12 -2.98 -12.40 -8.36
N LEU A 13 -2.37 -12.31 -7.17
CA LEU A 13 -2.93 -12.87 -5.95
C LEU A 13 -3.96 -11.88 -5.38
N VAL A 14 -5.17 -12.33 -5.18
CA VAL A 14 -6.28 -11.55 -4.62
C VAL A 14 -6.96 -12.33 -3.50
N ARG A 15 -7.78 -11.67 -2.69
CA ARG A 15 -8.54 -12.37 -1.65
C ARG A 15 -9.74 -13.11 -2.28
N ALA A 16 -9.93 -14.37 -1.89
CA ALA A 16 -11.11 -15.13 -2.23
C ALA A 16 -12.37 -14.54 -1.56
N THR A 17 -13.50 -14.61 -2.26
CA THR A 17 -14.85 -14.20 -1.79
C THR A 17 -15.89 -15.19 -2.31
N GLU A 18 -17.11 -15.10 -1.79
CA GLU A 18 -18.24 -15.92 -2.26
C GLU A 18 -18.90 -15.38 -3.54
N GLY A 19 -18.39 -14.29 -4.11
CA GLY A 19 -18.99 -13.64 -5.28
C GLY A 19 -18.74 -14.36 -6.62
N SER A 20 -19.24 -13.80 -7.69
CA SER A 20 -18.95 -14.22 -9.07
C SER A 20 -18.42 -13.02 -9.87
N PRO A 21 -17.11 -13.00 -10.18
CA PRO A 21 -16.09 -14.02 -9.87
C PRO A 21 -15.78 -14.08 -8.37
N PRO A 22 -15.25 -15.23 -7.83
CA PRO A 22 -15.09 -15.45 -6.41
C PRO A 22 -13.79 -14.82 -5.85
N PHE A 23 -13.55 -13.55 -6.15
CA PHE A 23 -12.37 -12.81 -5.68
C PHE A 23 -12.58 -11.29 -5.65
N THR A 24 -11.78 -10.62 -4.82
CA THR A 24 -11.75 -9.16 -4.71
C THR A 24 -11.00 -8.49 -5.87
N ASP A 25 -11.09 -7.14 -5.98
CA ASP A 25 -10.38 -6.33 -6.98
C ASP A 25 -10.71 -6.71 -8.46
N GLU A 26 -11.92 -7.23 -8.72
CA GLU A 26 -12.34 -7.70 -10.04
C GLU A 26 -12.09 -6.66 -11.15
N LEU A 27 -12.55 -5.44 -10.96
CA LEU A 27 -12.39 -4.36 -11.93
C LEU A 27 -10.92 -4.10 -12.28
N PHE A 28 -10.04 -4.13 -11.27
CA PHE A 28 -8.61 -3.97 -11.48
C PHE A 28 -8.03 -5.13 -12.29
N CYS A 29 -8.33 -6.37 -11.91
CA CYS A 29 -7.87 -7.56 -12.61
C CYS A 29 -8.35 -7.59 -14.07
N ARG A 30 -9.61 -7.25 -14.31
CA ARG A 30 -10.21 -7.17 -15.65
C ARG A 30 -9.52 -6.11 -16.52
N ARG A 31 -9.26 -4.91 -15.99
CA ARG A 31 -8.56 -3.84 -16.71
C ARG A 31 -7.13 -4.25 -17.09
N LEU A 32 -6.41 -4.91 -16.18
CA LEU A 32 -5.09 -5.44 -16.50
C LEU A 32 -5.16 -6.53 -17.58
N SER A 33 -6.12 -7.46 -17.48
CA SER A 33 -6.31 -8.52 -18.47
C SER A 33 -6.57 -7.97 -19.87
N LEU A 34 -7.46 -6.97 -19.98
CA LEU A 34 -7.78 -6.32 -21.26
C LEU A 34 -6.59 -5.58 -21.90
N GLY A 35 -5.68 -5.06 -21.05
CA GLY A 35 -4.49 -4.34 -21.53
C GLY A 35 -3.26 -5.20 -21.73
N SER A 36 -3.22 -6.43 -21.23
CA SER A 36 -2.01 -7.23 -21.02
C SER A 36 -1.31 -7.65 -22.32
N MET A 37 -2.08 -7.97 -23.35
CA MET A 37 -1.53 -8.45 -24.65
C MET A 37 -0.61 -7.43 -25.32
N ARG A 38 -0.84 -6.13 -25.12
CA ARG A 38 0.05 -5.06 -25.62
C ARG A 38 1.45 -5.09 -25.01
N TYR A 39 1.60 -5.79 -23.90
CA TYR A 39 2.85 -5.97 -23.16
C TYR A 39 3.39 -7.40 -23.25
N ALA A 40 2.83 -8.23 -24.14
CA ALA A 40 3.12 -9.66 -24.26
C ALA A 40 3.01 -10.37 -22.88
N LEU A 41 1.90 -10.09 -22.16
CA LEU A 41 1.56 -10.68 -20.88
C LEU A 41 0.23 -11.40 -20.96
N GLN A 42 0.16 -12.55 -20.30
CA GLN A 42 -1.09 -13.24 -19.95
C GLN A 42 -1.33 -13.03 -18.46
N ILE A 43 -2.54 -12.64 -18.10
CA ILE A 43 -2.93 -12.44 -16.68
C ILE A 43 -3.68 -13.69 -16.21
N ILE A 44 -3.26 -14.22 -15.06
CA ILE A 44 -4.03 -15.19 -14.30
C ILE A 44 -4.30 -14.64 -12.90
N VAL A 45 -5.55 -14.67 -12.47
CA VAL A 45 -5.97 -14.24 -11.12
C VAL A 45 -6.08 -15.47 -10.24
N ILE A 46 -5.40 -15.46 -9.10
CA ILE A 46 -5.36 -16.57 -8.16
C ILE A 46 -6.00 -16.09 -6.84
N PRO A 47 -7.23 -16.54 -6.53
CA PRO A 47 -7.87 -16.24 -5.25
C PRO A 47 -7.17 -16.94 -4.09
N ILE A 48 -6.85 -16.19 -3.02
CA ILE A 48 -6.19 -16.71 -1.82
C ILE A 48 -7.16 -16.56 -0.64
N SER A 49 -7.42 -17.65 0.08
CA SER A 49 -8.07 -17.65 1.38
C SER A 49 -7.02 -17.85 2.48
N ASN A 50 -7.23 -17.24 3.64
CA ASN A 50 -6.39 -17.51 4.81
C ASN A 50 -6.74 -18.86 5.46
N ASP A 51 -7.92 -19.37 5.16
CA ASP A 51 -8.49 -20.57 5.79
C ASP A 51 -8.33 -21.84 4.92
N THR A 52 -7.92 -21.68 3.66
CA THR A 52 -7.71 -22.82 2.76
C THR A 52 -6.35 -23.49 2.99
N VAL A 53 -6.28 -24.23 4.07
CA VAL A 53 -5.19 -25.17 4.40
C VAL A 53 -5.17 -26.39 3.45
N HIS A 54 -6.19 -26.57 2.59
CA HIS A 54 -6.48 -27.88 2.00
C HIS A 54 -6.58 -27.93 0.46
N LEU A 55 -6.34 -26.82 -0.26
CA LEU A 55 -6.40 -26.93 -1.73
C LEU A 55 -5.05 -26.52 -2.34
N PRO A 56 -4.41 -27.40 -3.12
CA PRO A 56 -3.35 -26.97 -4.01
C PRO A 56 -3.93 -25.86 -4.88
N LEU A 57 -3.19 -24.75 -5.05
CA LEU A 57 -3.59 -23.62 -5.92
C LEU A 57 -3.54 -24.05 -7.39
N GLN A 58 -4.32 -25.06 -7.71
CA GLN A 58 -4.33 -25.66 -9.04
C GLN A 58 -5.14 -24.85 -10.05
N TRP A 59 -6.04 -23.99 -9.55
CA TRP A 59 -6.99 -23.25 -10.38
C TRP A 59 -6.88 -21.74 -10.18
N GLY A 60 -6.90 -21.02 -11.29
CA GLY A 60 -6.96 -19.57 -11.36
C GLY A 60 -8.03 -19.12 -12.35
N TYR A 61 -8.14 -17.81 -12.54
CA TYR A 61 -9.14 -17.21 -13.44
C TYR A 61 -8.45 -16.38 -14.52
N VAL A 62 -8.87 -16.57 -15.76
CA VAL A 62 -8.50 -15.74 -16.90
C VAL A 62 -9.73 -15.02 -17.45
N TYR A 63 -9.57 -13.75 -17.83
CA TYR A 63 -10.64 -12.97 -18.46
C TYR A 63 -10.57 -13.13 -19.97
N HIS A 64 -11.59 -13.75 -20.55
CA HIS A 64 -11.67 -14.01 -21.98
C HIS A 64 -13.10 -13.89 -22.49
N GLN A 65 -13.33 -13.25 -23.63
CA GLN A 65 -14.65 -13.05 -24.25
C GLN A 65 -15.70 -12.47 -23.30
N GLY A 66 -15.31 -11.47 -22.51
CA GLY A 66 -16.25 -10.77 -21.62
C GLY A 66 -16.55 -11.46 -20.29
N LYS A 67 -15.97 -12.62 -19.99
CA LYS A 67 -16.21 -13.38 -18.76
C LYS A 67 -14.95 -13.95 -18.14
N TRP A 68 -15.02 -14.27 -16.86
CA TRP A 68 -13.99 -14.99 -16.11
C TRP A 68 -14.17 -16.50 -16.29
N ASN A 69 -13.11 -17.18 -16.70
CA ASN A 69 -13.07 -18.63 -16.88
C ASN A 69 -12.06 -19.22 -15.91
N SER A 70 -12.45 -20.28 -15.20
CA SER A 70 -11.55 -21.04 -14.35
C SER A 70 -10.64 -21.93 -15.22
N VAL A 71 -9.34 -21.89 -14.96
CA VAL A 71 -8.32 -22.66 -15.67
C VAL A 71 -7.28 -23.20 -14.71
N PRO A 72 -6.58 -24.31 -15.05
CA PRO A 72 -5.39 -24.74 -14.32
C PRO A 72 -4.34 -23.63 -14.32
N VAL A 73 -3.65 -23.43 -13.18
CA VAL A 73 -2.59 -22.40 -13.07
C VAL A 73 -1.37 -22.83 -13.92
N PRO A 74 -1.01 -22.07 -14.95
CA PRO A 74 0.18 -22.36 -15.75
C PRO A 74 1.47 -22.00 -14.99
N ALA A 75 2.62 -22.28 -15.59
CA ALA A 75 3.89 -21.76 -15.08
C ALA A 75 3.88 -20.23 -15.06
N VAL A 76 4.23 -19.64 -13.91
CA VAL A 76 4.16 -18.20 -13.62
C VAL A 76 5.56 -17.58 -13.72
N ASP A 77 5.66 -16.49 -14.46
CA ASP A 77 6.92 -15.73 -14.59
C ASP A 77 7.03 -14.58 -13.57
N LEU A 78 5.89 -13.99 -13.13
CA LEU A 78 5.86 -12.88 -12.19
C LEU A 78 4.60 -12.95 -11.32
N ILE A 79 4.73 -12.56 -10.05
CA ILE A 79 3.63 -12.58 -9.08
C ILE A 79 3.37 -11.17 -8.55
N MET A 80 2.13 -10.71 -8.65
CA MET A 80 1.62 -9.47 -8.07
C MET A 80 0.72 -9.77 -6.88
N ASP A 81 1.17 -9.47 -5.66
CA ASP A 81 0.34 -9.63 -4.46
C ASP A 81 -0.54 -8.39 -4.23
N ARG A 82 -1.86 -8.57 -4.38
CA ARG A 82 -2.91 -7.57 -4.14
C ARG A 82 -3.72 -7.83 -2.86
N CYS A 83 -3.39 -8.87 -2.07
CA CYS A 83 -4.08 -9.14 -0.81
C CYS A 83 -3.82 -8.02 0.20
N LEU A 84 -4.86 -7.27 0.60
CA LEU A 84 -4.75 -6.14 1.54
C LEU A 84 -4.29 -6.59 2.94
N ARG A 85 -4.71 -7.78 3.39
CA ARG A 85 -4.17 -8.40 4.60
C ARG A 85 -2.95 -9.23 4.23
N PRO A 86 -1.88 -9.23 5.05
CA PRO A 86 -0.70 -10.04 4.77
C PRO A 86 -1.07 -11.51 4.62
N ILE A 87 -0.58 -12.13 3.55
CA ILE A 87 -0.66 -13.58 3.37
C ILE A 87 0.20 -14.23 4.47
N SER A 88 -0.33 -15.27 5.13
CA SER A 88 0.38 -15.98 6.19
C SER A 88 1.71 -16.55 5.68
N ARG A 89 2.68 -16.77 6.58
CA ARG A 89 3.97 -17.39 6.20
C ARG A 89 3.76 -18.78 5.58
N TYR A 90 2.81 -19.53 6.12
CA TYR A 90 2.46 -20.85 5.64
C TYR A 90 1.94 -20.81 4.20
N VAL A 91 0.91 -20.00 3.91
CA VAL A 91 0.39 -19.83 2.55
C VAL A 91 1.47 -19.30 1.59
N ARG A 92 2.34 -18.42 2.07
CA ARG A 92 3.45 -17.87 1.25
C ARG A 92 4.50 -18.93 0.92
N GLN A 93 4.76 -19.88 1.82
CA GLN A 93 5.62 -21.00 1.56
C GLN A 93 4.99 -21.95 0.55
N GLN A 94 3.71 -22.30 0.72
CA GLN A 94 2.98 -23.15 -0.21
C GLN A 94 2.87 -22.54 -1.62
N LEU A 95 2.66 -21.21 -1.71
CA LEU A 95 2.71 -20.50 -3.00
C LEU A 95 4.03 -20.71 -3.73
N LYS A 96 5.15 -20.84 -3.01
CA LYS A 96 6.46 -21.12 -3.63
C LYS A 96 6.57 -22.55 -4.16
N GLU A 97 5.92 -23.49 -3.52
CA GLU A 97 5.94 -24.91 -3.89
C GLU A 97 4.94 -25.24 -5.01
N TRP A 98 3.78 -24.58 -5.01
CA TRP A 98 2.64 -24.92 -5.87
C TRP A 98 2.53 -24.11 -7.16
N ILE A 99 3.08 -22.92 -7.18
CA ILE A 99 3.10 -22.15 -8.41
C ILE A 99 4.32 -22.60 -9.23
N PRO A 100 4.11 -23.33 -10.34
CA PRO A 100 5.20 -23.68 -11.24
C PRO A 100 5.90 -22.40 -11.67
N THR A 101 7.19 -22.35 -11.48
CA THR A 101 7.93 -21.11 -11.70
C THR A 101 9.17 -21.35 -12.55
N ASN A 102 9.38 -20.45 -13.49
CA ASN A 102 10.60 -20.38 -14.30
C ASN A 102 11.58 -19.38 -13.62
N GLY A 103 12.71 -19.85 -13.04
CA GLY A 103 13.76 -18.98 -12.48
C GLY A 103 13.91 -18.97 -10.95
N THR A 104 14.75 -18.10 -10.40
CA THR A 104 15.09 -18.02 -8.96
C THR A 104 14.09 -17.20 -8.13
N ASP A 105 13.83 -17.62 -6.89
CA ASP A 105 12.76 -17.14 -6.01
C ASP A 105 12.71 -15.64 -5.70
N GLN A 106 13.84 -14.94 -5.62
CA GLN A 106 13.88 -13.55 -5.16
C GLN A 106 13.32 -12.53 -6.16
N HIS A 107 13.21 -12.89 -7.42
CA HIS A 107 12.86 -11.96 -8.51
C HIS A 107 11.42 -12.03 -8.96
N ARG A 108 10.66 -13.00 -8.48
CA ARG A 108 9.30 -13.30 -8.95
C ARG A 108 8.22 -12.39 -8.43
N TYR A 109 8.41 -11.82 -7.24
CA TYR A 109 7.41 -10.90 -6.70
C TYR A 109 7.57 -9.51 -7.31
N TRP A 110 6.48 -9.00 -7.83
CA TRP A 110 6.34 -7.66 -8.36
C TRP A 110 6.77 -6.60 -7.36
N SER A 111 6.26 -6.68 -6.14
CA SER A 111 6.41 -5.65 -5.12
C SER A 111 6.32 -6.25 -3.71
N ALA A 112 7.11 -5.71 -2.80
CA ALA A 112 6.94 -5.94 -1.37
C ALA A 112 5.67 -5.25 -0.86
N SER A 113 5.13 -5.76 0.26
CA SER A 113 4.11 -5.04 1.03
C SER A 113 4.80 -4.14 2.05
N LEU A 114 4.28 -2.94 2.26
CA LEU A 114 4.74 -2.09 3.35
C LEU A 114 4.29 -2.66 4.70
N PRO A 115 5.11 -2.49 5.75
CA PRO A 115 4.71 -2.81 7.12
C PRO A 115 3.67 -1.80 7.63
N GLY A 116 3.31 -1.90 8.91
CA GLY A 116 2.36 -0.97 9.54
C GLY A 116 2.84 0.49 9.53
N LYS A 117 1.88 1.40 9.76
CA LYS A 117 2.06 2.87 9.72
C LYS A 117 3.22 3.37 10.58
N TRP A 118 3.45 2.75 11.74
CA TRP A 118 4.55 3.11 12.63
C TRP A 118 5.93 2.90 11.99
N GLU A 119 6.16 1.75 11.36
CA GLU A 119 7.46 1.46 10.76
C GLU A 119 7.72 2.35 9.54
N VAL A 120 6.70 2.64 8.75
CA VAL A 120 6.77 3.59 7.64
C VAL A 120 7.12 4.98 8.17
N HIS A 121 6.42 5.47 9.19
CA HIS A 121 6.70 6.77 9.83
C HIS A 121 8.14 6.84 10.35
N ARG A 122 8.63 5.80 11.03
CA ARG A 122 10.01 5.75 11.53
C ARG A 122 11.08 5.87 10.43
N VAL A 123 10.82 5.34 9.26
CA VAL A 123 11.74 5.47 8.11
C VAL A 123 11.71 6.89 7.57
N LEU A 124 10.51 7.41 7.31
CA LEU A 124 10.34 8.73 6.71
C LEU A 124 10.79 9.87 7.63
N SER A 125 10.58 9.78 8.95
CA SER A 125 10.95 10.81 9.93
C SER A 125 12.46 11.00 10.09
N ARG A 126 13.28 10.06 9.61
CA ARG A 126 14.74 10.21 9.58
C ARG A 126 15.22 11.14 8.48
N ASN A 127 14.41 11.36 7.45
CA ASN A 127 14.75 12.29 6.38
C ASN A 127 14.37 13.72 6.79
N ALA A 128 15.34 14.64 6.78
CA ALA A 128 15.15 16.02 7.24
C ALA A 128 14.14 16.80 6.37
N GLU A 129 14.12 16.55 5.05
CA GLU A 129 13.23 17.23 4.10
C GLU A 129 11.75 16.85 4.30
N LEU A 130 11.48 15.62 4.80
CA LEU A 130 10.11 15.15 5.06
C LEU A 130 9.60 15.53 6.44
N ARG A 131 10.48 15.86 7.38
CA ARG A 131 10.13 16.03 8.81
C ARG A 131 9.07 17.09 9.04
N SER A 132 9.10 18.19 8.31
CA SER A 132 8.11 19.28 8.42
C SER A 132 6.73 18.91 7.90
N GLN A 133 6.62 17.83 7.12
CA GLN A 133 5.37 17.36 6.54
C GLN A 133 4.82 16.10 7.26
N LEU A 134 5.53 15.64 8.29
CA LEU A 134 5.10 14.49 9.09
C LEU A 134 4.54 14.99 10.43
N ALA A 135 3.29 14.65 10.71
CA ALA A 135 2.73 14.91 12.03
C ALA A 135 3.55 14.18 13.10
N PRO A 136 3.87 14.83 14.25
CA PRO A 136 4.48 14.14 15.37
C PRO A 136 3.69 12.88 15.71
N THR A 137 4.35 11.73 15.70
CA THR A 137 3.69 10.43 15.85
C THR A 137 4.37 9.65 16.96
N THR A 138 3.57 9.11 17.87
CA THR A 138 4.04 8.25 18.96
C THR A 138 3.29 6.93 18.93
N ARG A 139 4.02 5.82 19.07
CA ARG A 139 3.39 4.52 19.32
C ARG A 139 2.99 4.45 20.76
N ILE A 140 1.75 4.05 21.01
CA ILE A 140 1.20 3.99 22.35
C ILE A 140 1.76 2.76 23.07
N GLY A 141 2.25 2.96 24.30
CA GLY A 141 2.66 1.95 25.27
C GLY A 141 1.58 1.71 26.32
N SER A 142 1.93 1.05 27.43
CA SER A 142 1.02 0.75 28.53
C SER A 142 0.48 2.00 29.25
N HIS A 143 1.20 3.10 29.19
CA HIS A 143 0.79 4.39 29.76
C HIS A 143 0.71 5.44 28.66
N ILE A 144 -0.37 6.23 28.65
CA ILE A 144 -0.60 7.32 27.72
C ILE A 144 -0.71 8.62 28.51
N PRO A 145 0.26 9.53 28.41
CA PRO A 145 0.15 10.87 29.02
C PRO A 145 -0.74 11.77 28.13
N TRP A 146 -1.99 11.34 27.84
CA TRP A 146 -2.88 12.00 26.90
C TRP A 146 -3.27 13.41 27.32
N GLU A 147 -3.34 13.69 28.63
CA GLU A 147 -3.63 15.02 29.17
C GLU A 147 -2.55 16.01 28.79
N THR A 148 -1.28 15.66 29.07
CA THR A 148 -0.11 16.48 28.68
C THR A 148 -0.04 16.70 27.16
N TRP A 149 -0.45 15.70 26.39
CA TRP A 149 -0.50 15.84 24.93
C TRP A 149 -1.65 16.73 24.47
N LEU A 150 -2.82 16.69 25.13
CA LEU A 150 -3.92 17.61 24.84
C LEU A 150 -3.58 19.06 25.19
N ASP A 151 -2.79 19.28 26.24
CA ASP A 151 -2.28 20.62 26.57
C ASP A 151 -1.37 21.16 25.46
N ARG A 152 -0.52 20.30 24.92
CA ARG A 152 0.36 20.65 23.82
C ARG A 152 -0.37 20.79 22.48
N TRP A 153 -1.43 20.01 22.27
CA TRP A 153 -2.21 19.97 21.03
C TRP A 153 -3.71 20.18 21.30
N PRO A 154 -4.13 21.41 21.56
CA PRO A 154 -5.47 21.74 22.05
C PRO A 154 -6.60 21.41 21.05
N LYS A 155 -6.30 21.27 19.75
CA LYS A 155 -7.27 20.82 18.75
C LYS A 155 -7.65 19.33 18.90
N GLY A 156 -6.91 18.58 19.70
CA GLY A 156 -7.17 17.17 19.99
C GLY A 156 -6.04 16.22 19.58
N LEU A 157 -6.23 14.97 19.96
CA LEU A 157 -5.36 13.85 19.64
C LEU A 157 -6.09 12.91 18.66
N PHE A 158 -5.39 12.46 17.63
CA PHE A 158 -5.94 11.51 16.68
C PHE A 158 -5.27 10.13 16.83
N PHE A 159 -6.08 9.13 17.14
CA PHE A 159 -5.66 7.76 17.37
C PHE A 159 -5.99 6.91 16.12
N LYS A 160 -5.05 6.06 15.73
CA LYS A 160 -5.26 5.12 14.62
C LYS A 160 -4.49 3.81 14.82
N PRO A 161 -5.02 2.66 14.37
CA PRO A 161 -4.31 1.39 14.43
C PRO A 161 -3.00 1.43 13.63
N VAL A 162 -1.95 0.79 14.14
CA VAL A 162 -0.69 0.59 13.40
C VAL A 162 -0.94 -0.12 12.08
N SER A 163 -1.85 -1.10 12.08
CA SER A 163 -2.28 -1.86 10.89
C SER A 163 -3.79 -1.73 10.75
N GLY A 164 -4.26 -1.39 9.57
CA GLY A 164 -5.69 -1.19 9.27
C GLY A 164 -5.88 -0.34 8.03
N THR A 165 -7.08 -0.39 7.47
CA THR A 165 -7.49 0.29 6.23
C THR A 165 -8.82 0.99 6.41
N HIS A 166 -9.16 1.91 5.52
CA HIS A 166 -10.46 2.57 5.44
C HIS A 166 -10.88 3.42 6.65
N GLY A 167 -9.94 3.83 7.51
CA GLY A 167 -10.25 4.66 8.68
C GLY A 167 -10.97 3.93 9.82
N LYS A 168 -11.08 2.60 9.76
CA LYS A 168 -11.68 1.80 10.84
C LYS A 168 -10.88 1.89 12.12
N ASN A 169 -11.58 1.91 13.26
CA ASN A 169 -10.99 2.02 14.59
C ASN A 169 -10.09 3.27 14.76
N THR A 170 -10.48 4.38 14.13
CA THR A 170 -9.82 5.67 14.30
C THR A 170 -10.71 6.60 15.08
N PHE A 171 -10.11 7.38 15.97
CA PHE A 171 -10.87 8.34 16.77
C PHE A 171 -10.04 9.56 17.14
N ARG A 172 -10.75 10.66 17.42
CA ARG A 172 -10.24 11.89 17.98
C ARG A 172 -10.62 11.95 19.46
N LEU A 173 -9.69 12.34 20.30
CA LEU A 173 -9.93 12.76 21.69
C LEU A 173 -9.71 14.27 21.78
N SER A 174 -10.67 15.00 22.29
CA SER A 174 -10.61 16.45 22.45
C SER A 174 -11.24 16.89 23.78
N ARG A 175 -10.99 18.14 24.19
CA ARG A 175 -11.71 18.76 25.32
C ARG A 175 -13.15 19.05 24.90
N GLY A 176 -14.08 18.88 25.81
CA GLY A 176 -15.45 19.30 25.65
C GLY A 176 -15.66 20.78 25.94
N THR A 177 -16.90 21.19 26.00
CA THR A 177 -17.30 22.59 26.26
C THR A 177 -17.06 23.04 27.72
N THR A 178 -17.00 22.11 28.65
CA THR A 178 -16.66 22.37 30.05
C THR A 178 -15.27 21.84 30.40
N PRO A 179 -14.54 22.45 31.38
CA PRO A 179 -13.15 22.06 31.67
C PRO A 179 -12.96 20.61 32.10
N SER A 180 -13.98 19.95 32.63
CA SER A 180 -13.93 18.55 33.09
C SER A 180 -14.55 17.55 32.12
N THR A 181 -14.87 17.98 30.91
CA THR A 181 -15.44 17.08 29.91
C THR A 181 -14.45 16.79 28.77
N TRP A 182 -14.50 15.55 28.29
CA TRP A 182 -13.73 15.07 27.13
C TRP A 182 -14.66 14.40 26.15
N ILE A 183 -14.35 14.59 24.88
CA ILE A 183 -15.11 14.03 23.75
C ILE A 183 -14.21 13.05 23.03
N VAL A 184 -14.74 11.86 22.76
CA VAL A 184 -14.15 10.87 21.88
C VAL A 184 -15.12 10.61 20.74
N GLU A 185 -14.70 10.91 19.53
CA GLU A 185 -15.48 10.73 18.32
C GLU A 185 -14.67 9.99 17.27
N GLY A 186 -15.28 9.10 16.51
CA GLY A 186 -14.52 8.31 15.55
C GLY A 186 -15.36 7.30 14.78
N ARG A 187 -14.67 6.25 14.32
CA ARG A 187 -15.26 5.11 13.63
C ARG A 187 -14.82 3.80 14.28
N ASN A 188 -15.80 2.90 14.47
CA ASN A 188 -15.60 1.56 15.03
C ASN A 188 -15.04 0.56 14.00
N GLU A 189 -15.06 -0.73 14.32
CA GLU A 189 -14.59 -1.82 13.46
C GLU A 189 -15.46 -2.04 12.23
N GLU A 190 -16.76 -1.79 12.35
CA GLU A 190 -17.75 -1.85 11.27
C GLU A 190 -17.67 -0.64 10.35
N ASN A 191 -16.87 0.37 10.73
CA ASN A 191 -16.75 1.68 10.08
C ASN A 191 -17.96 2.59 10.34
N GLU A 192 -18.69 2.35 11.42
CA GLU A 192 -19.79 3.19 11.86
C GLU A 192 -19.27 4.34 12.72
N PRO A 193 -19.87 5.54 12.61
CA PRO A 193 -19.49 6.67 13.46
C PRO A 193 -19.93 6.43 14.90
N PHE A 194 -19.12 6.88 15.87
CA PHE A 194 -19.47 6.89 17.27
C PHE A 194 -19.05 8.21 17.94
N PHE A 195 -19.75 8.55 19.02
CA PHE A 195 -19.50 9.74 19.82
C PHE A 195 -19.71 9.40 21.28
N LEU A 196 -18.70 9.74 22.14
CA LEU A 196 -18.73 9.48 23.57
C LEU A 196 -18.31 10.76 24.31
N THR A 197 -18.96 11.02 25.46
CA THR A 197 -18.59 12.10 26.38
C THR A 197 -18.19 11.51 27.71
N PHE A 198 -17.10 12.00 28.27
CA PHE A 198 -16.57 11.59 29.56
C PHE A 198 -16.49 12.82 30.49
N ASN A 199 -16.91 12.67 31.75
CA ASN A 199 -16.87 13.72 32.74
C ASN A 199 -15.74 13.56 33.77
N HIS A 200 -14.94 12.49 33.65
CA HIS A 200 -13.83 12.15 34.54
C HIS A 200 -12.64 11.62 33.74
N THR A 201 -11.45 12.14 34.04
CA THR A 201 -10.17 11.73 33.46
C THR A 201 -9.94 10.22 33.56
N GLN A 202 -10.28 9.61 34.70
CA GLN A 202 -10.14 8.18 34.92
C GLN A 202 -10.96 7.35 33.92
N ALA A 203 -12.16 7.81 33.58
CA ALA A 203 -13.00 7.11 32.58
C ALA A 203 -12.38 7.14 31.20
N VAL A 204 -11.80 8.28 30.78
CA VAL A 204 -11.04 8.37 29.52
C VAL A 204 -9.85 7.42 29.54
N SER A 205 -9.06 7.42 30.62
CA SER A 205 -7.88 6.56 30.75
C SER A 205 -8.25 5.08 30.68
N SER A 206 -9.32 4.67 31.37
CA SER A 206 -9.81 3.28 31.34
C SER A 206 -10.31 2.88 29.95
N TRP A 207 -11.04 3.76 29.27
CA TRP A 207 -11.52 3.53 27.91
C TRP A 207 -10.36 3.39 26.91
N LEU A 208 -9.36 4.27 26.98
CA LEU A 208 -8.15 4.20 26.16
C LEU A 208 -7.36 2.91 26.43
N ALA A 209 -7.23 2.48 27.68
CA ALA A 209 -6.54 1.26 28.04
C ALA A 209 -7.20 0.00 27.44
N LEU A 210 -8.53 -0.07 27.46
CA LEU A 210 -9.29 -1.15 26.82
C LEU A 210 -9.03 -1.22 25.31
N HIS A 211 -9.10 -0.08 24.62
CA HIS A 211 -8.85 -0.01 23.19
C HIS A 211 -7.42 -0.38 22.80
N GLN A 212 -6.45 -0.14 23.68
CA GLN A 212 -5.05 -0.53 23.46
C GLN A 212 -4.80 -2.02 23.69
N ALA A 213 -5.47 -2.63 24.65
CA ALA A 213 -5.33 -4.06 24.92
C ALA A 213 -5.69 -4.90 23.68
N GLU A 214 -6.66 -4.41 22.91
CA GLU A 214 -7.11 -5.09 21.69
C GLU A 214 -6.23 -4.82 20.48
N ARG A 215 -5.63 -3.63 20.36
CA ARG A 215 -4.95 -3.19 19.13
C ARG A 215 -3.74 -2.29 19.39
N LYS A 216 -2.66 -2.55 18.67
CA LYS A 216 -1.50 -1.62 18.66
C LYS A 216 -1.88 -0.33 17.96
N MET A 217 -1.84 0.79 18.70
CA MET A 217 -2.24 2.12 18.22
C MET A 217 -1.04 3.06 18.09
N ILE A 218 -1.19 4.08 17.27
CA ILE A 218 -0.37 5.29 17.25
C ILE A 218 -1.26 6.50 17.51
N VAL A 219 -0.67 7.56 18.06
CA VAL A 219 -1.30 8.83 18.31
C VAL A 219 -0.55 9.94 17.60
N GLN A 220 -1.29 10.93 17.14
CA GLN A 220 -0.83 12.14 16.46
C GLN A 220 -1.64 13.34 16.95
N PRO A 221 -1.15 14.58 16.79
CA PRO A 221 -2.03 15.75 16.85
C PRO A 221 -3.19 15.59 15.86
N TYR A 222 -4.37 16.03 16.25
CA TYR A 222 -5.47 16.13 15.30
C TYR A 222 -5.17 17.25 14.30
N LEU A 223 -5.11 16.90 13.02
CA LEU A 223 -4.94 17.84 11.92
C LEU A 223 -6.32 18.21 11.39
N GLU A 224 -6.63 19.49 11.38
CA GLU A 224 -7.90 19.99 10.84
C GLU A 224 -7.84 20.05 9.30
N LEU A 225 -8.15 18.94 8.69
CA LEU A 225 -8.08 18.73 7.24
C LEU A 225 -9.49 18.72 6.64
N SER A 226 -10.27 19.74 6.96
CA SER A 226 -11.65 19.88 6.50
C SER A 226 -11.89 21.19 5.75
N HIS A 227 -12.90 21.20 4.88
CA HIS A 227 -13.40 22.36 4.17
C HIS A 227 -14.93 22.34 4.21
N HIS A 228 -15.53 23.42 4.70
CA HIS A 228 -16.98 23.48 4.89
C HIS A 228 -17.56 22.25 5.61
N GLY A 229 -16.92 21.82 6.70
CA GLY A 229 -17.35 20.65 7.48
C GLY A 229 -17.11 19.29 6.81
N ARG A 230 -16.41 19.23 5.68
CA ARG A 230 -16.08 18.00 4.94
C ARG A 230 -14.60 17.72 5.00
N ALA A 231 -14.23 16.57 5.56
CA ALA A 231 -12.85 16.12 5.55
C ALA A 231 -12.39 15.82 4.12
N PHE A 232 -11.18 16.23 3.75
CA PHE A 232 -10.61 15.89 2.45
C PHE A 232 -9.15 15.47 2.57
N ASP A 233 -8.69 14.71 1.60
CA ASP A 233 -7.28 14.41 1.38
C ASP A 233 -6.91 14.46 -0.10
N ILE A 234 -5.61 14.51 -0.37
CA ILE A 234 -5.05 14.51 -1.71
C ILE A 234 -4.35 13.18 -1.92
N ARG A 235 -4.92 12.30 -2.73
CA ARG A 235 -4.32 11.04 -3.15
C ARG A 235 -3.36 11.28 -4.30
N ALA A 236 -2.05 11.08 -4.07
CA ALA A 236 -1.04 11.01 -5.12
C ALA A 236 -0.69 9.55 -5.40
N LEU A 237 -0.71 9.14 -6.68
CA LEU A 237 -0.34 7.79 -7.09
C LEU A 237 1.04 7.79 -7.73
N MET A 238 2.01 7.18 -7.06
CA MET A 238 3.34 6.91 -7.56
C MET A 238 3.39 5.49 -8.13
N GLN A 239 3.91 5.37 -9.36
CA GLN A 239 4.09 4.06 -10.01
C GLN A 239 5.41 4.01 -10.76
N LYS A 240 6.02 2.84 -10.83
CA LYS A 240 7.15 2.61 -11.72
C LYS A 240 6.66 2.49 -13.16
N ASN A 241 7.37 3.13 -14.07
CA ASN A 241 7.10 3.08 -15.51
C ASN A 241 7.80 1.89 -16.19
N GLY A 242 7.68 1.79 -17.51
CA GLY A 242 8.32 0.75 -18.32
C GLY A 242 9.85 0.81 -18.38
N GLN A 243 10.50 1.76 -17.74
CA GLN A 243 11.95 1.85 -17.51
C GLN A 243 12.35 1.58 -16.06
N GLY A 244 11.41 1.15 -15.21
CA GLY A 244 11.64 0.89 -13.80
C GLY A 244 11.80 2.15 -12.94
N ARG A 245 11.53 3.36 -13.49
CA ARG A 245 11.66 4.64 -12.79
C ARG A 245 10.36 5.05 -12.13
N TRP A 246 10.44 5.57 -10.91
CA TRP A 246 9.31 6.15 -10.21
C TRP A 246 8.78 7.40 -10.93
N THR A 247 7.48 7.46 -11.11
CA THR A 247 6.79 8.59 -11.74
C THR A 247 5.46 8.85 -11.05
N LEU A 248 5.12 10.12 -10.86
CA LEU A 248 3.79 10.52 -10.41
C LEU A 248 2.77 10.23 -11.53
N THR A 249 1.82 9.35 -11.27
CA THR A 249 0.74 9.02 -12.22
C THR A 249 -0.29 10.12 -12.24
N GLY A 250 -0.62 10.66 -11.08
CA GLY A 250 -1.55 11.77 -10.91
C GLY A 250 -1.91 12.01 -9.45
N CYS A 251 -2.61 13.13 -9.25
CA CYS A 251 -3.15 13.54 -7.96
C CYS A 251 -4.65 13.81 -8.10
N MET A 252 -5.41 13.48 -7.07
CA MET A 252 -6.82 13.81 -6.95
C MET A 252 -7.18 14.07 -5.49
N VAL A 253 -8.22 14.84 -5.29
CA VAL A 253 -8.80 15.05 -3.97
C VAL A 253 -9.91 14.05 -3.74
N ARG A 254 -9.95 13.48 -2.54
CA ARG A 254 -11.09 12.73 -2.01
C ARG A 254 -11.72 13.57 -0.91
N GLU A 255 -13.01 13.81 -1.03
CA GLU A 255 -13.79 14.55 -0.04
C GLU A 255 -14.83 13.63 0.59
N GLY A 256 -14.84 13.54 1.90
CA GLY A 256 -15.81 12.76 2.66
C GLY A 256 -17.17 13.41 2.75
N PRO A 257 -18.19 12.70 3.26
CA PRO A 257 -19.47 13.30 3.58
C PRO A 257 -19.33 14.35 4.68
N GLU A 258 -20.33 15.20 4.81
CA GLU A 258 -20.39 16.25 5.83
C GLU A 258 -20.33 15.66 7.23
N GLY A 259 -19.60 16.32 8.14
CA GLY A 259 -19.40 15.87 9.52
C GLY A 259 -18.49 14.65 9.68
N SER A 260 -17.93 14.10 8.60
CA SER A 260 -17.00 12.97 8.70
C SER A 260 -15.61 13.44 9.12
N LEU A 261 -14.97 12.68 10.03
CA LEU A 261 -13.56 12.89 10.40
C LEU A 261 -12.57 12.42 9.32
N THR A 262 -13.03 11.68 8.31
CA THR A 262 -12.16 11.09 7.30
C THR A 262 -12.74 11.28 5.88
N SER A 263 -11.86 11.37 4.90
CA SER A 263 -12.15 11.58 3.47
C SER A 263 -12.49 10.29 2.69
N ASN A 264 -12.82 9.18 3.38
CA ASN A 264 -13.00 7.88 2.74
C ASN A 264 -14.20 7.82 1.80
N LEU A 265 -13.95 7.43 0.54
CA LEU A 265 -14.98 7.28 -0.49
C LEU A 265 -16.01 6.18 -0.20
N HIS A 266 -15.62 5.12 0.53
CA HIS A 266 -16.52 4.02 0.90
C HIS A 266 -17.68 4.43 1.82
N GLY A 267 -17.68 5.65 2.34
CA GLY A 267 -18.75 6.23 3.14
C GLY A 267 -19.61 7.28 2.40
N GLY A 268 -19.58 7.32 1.07
CA GLY A 268 -20.34 8.31 0.29
C GLY A 268 -19.53 9.57 -0.09
N GLY A 269 -18.21 9.52 0.00
CA GLY A 269 -17.31 10.58 -0.46
C GLY A 269 -17.26 10.71 -1.98
N LYS A 270 -16.67 11.80 -2.47
CA LYS A 270 -16.51 12.13 -3.90
C LYS A 270 -15.06 12.38 -4.24
N ALA A 271 -14.67 12.13 -5.50
CA ALA A 271 -13.33 12.43 -5.99
C ALA A 271 -13.36 13.56 -7.01
N TYR A 272 -12.35 14.44 -6.91
CA TYR A 272 -12.22 15.64 -7.76
C TYR A 272 -10.81 15.75 -8.35
N PRO A 273 -10.61 16.38 -9.53
CA PRO A 273 -9.30 16.76 -10.00
C PRO A 273 -8.61 17.67 -8.98
N ALA A 274 -7.37 17.29 -8.55
CA ALA A 274 -6.70 17.97 -7.45
C ALA A 274 -6.49 19.47 -7.73
N HIS A 275 -6.05 19.84 -8.94
CA HIS A 275 -5.81 21.24 -9.29
C HIS A 275 -7.07 22.10 -9.15
N ALA A 276 -8.21 21.67 -9.72
CA ALA A 276 -9.44 22.43 -9.68
C ALA A 276 -9.98 22.63 -8.25
N TYR A 277 -9.95 21.55 -7.45
CA TYR A 277 -10.40 21.62 -6.06
C TYR A 277 -9.53 22.54 -5.20
N LEU A 278 -8.20 22.40 -5.31
CA LEU A 278 -7.26 23.22 -4.55
C LEU A 278 -7.30 24.69 -4.98
N LEU A 279 -7.48 24.96 -6.29
CA LEU A 279 -7.61 26.32 -6.82
C LEU A 279 -8.81 27.06 -6.21
N GLN A 280 -9.94 26.38 -6.13
CA GLN A 280 -11.15 26.93 -5.50
C GLN A 280 -10.93 27.25 -4.01
N ARG A 281 -10.17 26.40 -3.31
CA ARG A 281 -9.95 26.53 -1.86
C ARG A 281 -8.87 27.53 -1.49
N TYR A 282 -7.73 27.52 -2.18
CA TYR A 282 -6.50 28.21 -1.76
C TYR A 282 -6.07 29.33 -2.73
N GLY A 283 -6.71 29.48 -3.89
CA GLY A 283 -6.29 30.37 -4.94
C GLY A 283 -5.03 29.86 -5.67
N THR A 284 -4.63 30.59 -6.73
CA THR A 284 -3.61 30.15 -7.68
C THR A 284 -2.24 29.87 -7.04
N ILE A 285 -1.71 30.86 -6.31
CA ILE A 285 -0.32 30.82 -5.79
C ILE A 285 -0.13 29.63 -4.81
N ARG A 286 -1.07 29.46 -3.87
CA ARG A 286 -1.00 28.37 -2.89
C ARG A 286 -1.21 27.00 -3.54
N THR A 287 -2.10 26.89 -4.51
CA THR A 287 -2.33 25.66 -5.26
C THR A 287 -1.07 25.20 -5.98
N GLU A 288 -0.39 26.06 -6.69
CA GLU A 288 0.86 25.72 -7.38
C GLU A 288 1.96 25.33 -6.39
N THR A 289 2.06 26.01 -5.27
CA THR A 289 2.99 25.69 -4.19
C THR A 289 2.70 24.31 -3.60
N LEU A 290 1.44 23.99 -3.29
CA LEU A 290 1.01 22.68 -2.78
C LEU A 290 1.32 21.56 -3.76
N LEU A 291 0.94 21.72 -5.04
CA LEU A 291 1.19 20.71 -6.06
C LEU A 291 2.68 20.49 -6.33
N LYS A 292 3.49 21.56 -6.26
CA LYS A 292 4.95 21.47 -6.34
C LYS A 292 5.50 20.67 -5.13
N SER A 293 5.08 21.00 -3.92
CA SER A 293 5.49 20.29 -2.69
C SER A 293 5.07 18.83 -2.72
N ILE A 294 3.86 18.51 -3.17
CA ILE A 294 3.40 17.12 -3.34
C ILE A 294 4.31 16.36 -4.31
N ARG A 295 4.67 16.95 -5.47
CA ARG A 295 5.57 16.29 -6.44
C ARG A 295 6.94 16.01 -5.85
N GLN A 296 7.53 17.00 -5.17
CA GLN A 296 8.84 16.85 -4.51
C GLN A 296 8.82 15.75 -3.47
N THR A 297 7.88 15.79 -2.54
CA THR A 297 7.71 14.81 -1.48
C THR A 297 7.43 13.41 -2.03
N ALA A 298 6.53 13.32 -3.02
CA ALA A 298 6.19 12.05 -3.66
C ALA A 298 7.38 11.41 -4.38
N THR A 299 8.35 12.17 -4.86
CA THR A 299 9.56 11.65 -5.50
C THR A 299 10.55 11.06 -4.49
N LEU A 300 10.64 11.62 -3.29
CA LEU A 300 11.57 11.16 -2.23
C LEU A 300 11.09 9.87 -1.56
N ILE A 301 9.81 9.77 -1.24
CA ILE A 301 9.23 8.69 -0.44
C ILE A 301 9.51 7.29 -0.99
N PRO A 302 9.30 6.99 -2.28
CA PRO A 302 9.48 5.64 -2.79
C PRO A 302 10.89 5.10 -2.62
N THR A 303 11.90 5.91 -2.90
CA THR A 303 13.32 5.50 -2.77
C THR A 303 13.70 5.21 -1.33
N LEU A 304 13.24 6.04 -0.37
CA LEU A 304 13.46 5.82 1.05
C LEU A 304 12.82 4.52 1.55
N LEU A 305 11.62 4.22 1.07
CA LEU A 305 10.92 3.02 1.48
C LEU A 305 11.47 1.76 0.81
N GLU A 306 11.86 1.82 -0.47
CA GLU A 306 12.49 0.69 -1.17
C GLU A 306 13.82 0.29 -0.55
N SER A 307 14.65 1.25 -0.13
CA SER A 307 15.94 0.96 0.51
C SER A 307 15.79 0.19 1.82
N ARG A 308 14.65 0.31 2.48
CA ARG A 308 14.39 -0.34 3.77
C ARG A 308 13.52 -1.59 3.68
N PHE A 309 12.54 -1.61 2.80
CA PHE A 309 11.50 -2.66 2.75
C PHE A 309 11.57 -3.53 1.49
N GLY A 310 12.53 -3.29 0.62
CA GLY A 310 12.69 -4.03 -0.63
C GLY A 310 11.85 -3.44 -1.76
N ARG A 311 11.92 -4.08 -2.92
CA ARG A 311 11.30 -3.61 -4.18
C ARG A 311 9.84 -3.26 -3.98
N LEU A 312 9.48 -2.05 -4.41
CA LEU A 312 8.12 -1.55 -4.52
C LEU A 312 7.81 -1.26 -5.99
N ALA A 313 6.54 -1.28 -6.37
CA ALA A 313 6.09 -1.00 -7.75
C ALA A 313 5.15 0.18 -7.83
N GLU A 314 4.36 0.37 -6.79
CA GLU A 314 3.38 1.46 -6.70
C GLU A 314 3.14 1.86 -5.24
N LEU A 315 2.83 3.14 -5.04
CA LEU A 315 2.48 3.71 -3.74
C LEU A 315 1.33 4.71 -3.91
N GLY A 316 0.33 4.60 -3.05
CA GLY A 316 -0.65 5.65 -2.82
C GLY A 316 -0.19 6.50 -1.65
N LEU A 317 0.02 7.79 -1.90
CA LEU A 317 0.41 8.75 -0.88
C LEU A 317 -0.79 9.61 -0.56
N ASP A 318 -1.20 9.64 0.70
CA ASP A 318 -2.32 10.45 1.16
C ASP A 318 -1.78 11.69 1.86
N PHE A 319 -2.07 12.85 1.29
CA PHE A 319 -1.69 14.15 1.83
C PHE A 319 -2.91 14.89 2.36
N GLY A 320 -2.73 15.64 3.43
CA GLY A 320 -3.66 16.67 3.88
C GLY A 320 -3.06 18.05 3.64
N ALA A 321 -3.92 19.04 3.49
CA ALA A 321 -3.55 20.45 3.52
C ALA A 321 -4.47 21.16 4.51
N ASP A 322 -3.89 21.85 5.51
CA ASP A 322 -4.67 22.60 6.48
C ASP A 322 -5.15 23.96 5.92
N ALA A 323 -5.83 24.74 6.73
CA ALA A 323 -6.39 26.03 6.31
C ALA A 323 -5.31 27.01 5.83
N GLU A 324 -4.12 26.96 6.39
CA GLU A 324 -2.97 27.78 6.07
C GLU A 324 -2.24 27.28 4.80
N GLY A 325 -2.60 26.09 4.30
CA GLY A 325 -1.96 25.43 3.16
C GLY A 325 -0.67 24.69 3.52
N GLN A 326 -0.44 24.37 4.80
CA GLN A 326 0.64 23.47 5.21
C GLN A 326 0.32 22.04 4.75
N LEU A 327 1.26 21.42 4.04
CA LEU A 327 1.14 20.06 3.54
C LEU A 327 1.54 19.04 4.62
N TRP A 328 0.71 18.01 4.78
CA TRP A 328 0.92 16.91 5.72
C TRP A 328 0.83 15.56 5.01
N LEU A 329 1.82 14.69 5.18
CA LEU A 329 1.72 13.29 4.74
C LEU A 329 0.94 12.50 5.80
N ILE A 330 -0.22 12.02 5.44
CA ILE A 330 -1.14 11.30 6.34
C ILE A 330 -0.81 9.79 6.37
N GLU A 331 -0.63 9.20 5.17
CA GLU A 331 -0.43 7.75 5.02
C GLU A 331 0.27 7.39 3.71
N VAL A 332 0.94 6.22 3.72
CA VAL A 332 1.53 5.60 2.51
C VAL A 332 1.01 4.18 2.37
N ASN A 333 0.43 3.86 1.22
CA ASN A 333 -0.20 2.59 0.90
C ASN A 333 0.53 1.90 -0.26
N SER A 334 0.96 0.63 -0.09
CA SER A 334 1.62 -0.15 -1.15
C SER A 334 0.67 -0.89 -2.09
N LYS A 335 -0.62 -0.89 -1.79
CA LYS A 335 -1.67 -1.50 -2.62
C LYS A 335 -2.81 -0.49 -2.83
N PRO A 336 -2.53 0.64 -3.53
CA PRO A 336 -3.51 1.71 -3.67
C PRO A 336 -4.73 1.29 -4.47
N GLY A 337 -5.93 1.71 -4.01
CA GLY A 337 -7.16 1.65 -4.79
C GLY A 337 -7.14 2.66 -5.93
N ARG A 338 -7.95 2.44 -6.96
CA ARG A 338 -8.00 3.25 -8.18
C ARG A 338 -9.37 3.86 -8.49
N THR A 339 -10.38 3.55 -7.70
CA THR A 339 -11.75 4.02 -7.89
C THR A 339 -11.83 5.54 -7.99
N SER A 340 -11.13 6.24 -7.10
CA SER A 340 -11.08 7.70 -7.10
C SER A 340 -10.53 8.31 -8.39
N PHE A 341 -9.61 7.60 -9.10
CA PHE A 341 -9.06 8.06 -10.38
C PHE A 341 -10.06 7.93 -11.53
N ALA A 342 -10.97 6.96 -11.45
CA ALA A 342 -12.07 6.83 -12.41
C ALA A 342 -13.12 7.92 -12.19
N GLU A 343 -13.47 8.21 -10.94
CA GLU A 343 -14.49 9.17 -10.55
C GLU A 343 -14.07 10.63 -10.84
N ALA A 344 -12.79 10.94 -10.73
CA ALA A 344 -12.26 12.29 -11.01
C ALA A 344 -12.33 12.69 -12.50
N GLY A 345 -12.69 11.78 -13.41
CA GLY A 345 -12.98 12.10 -14.82
C GLY A 345 -11.75 12.27 -15.75
N ASP A 346 -10.53 12.20 -15.24
CA ASP A 346 -9.32 12.25 -16.08
C ASP A 346 -9.04 10.88 -16.72
N ARG A 347 -9.49 10.72 -17.96
CA ARG A 347 -9.33 9.47 -18.73
C ARG A 347 -7.87 9.08 -18.95
N ARG A 348 -6.98 10.06 -19.16
CA ARG A 348 -5.55 9.83 -19.39
C ARG A 348 -4.91 9.29 -18.11
N MET A 349 -5.10 9.97 -17.00
CA MET A 349 -4.61 9.56 -15.68
C MET A 349 -5.15 8.18 -15.32
N HIS A 350 -6.45 7.96 -15.47
CA HIS A 350 -7.10 6.67 -15.21
C HIS A 350 -6.47 5.54 -16.04
N THR A 351 -6.23 5.75 -17.33
CA THR A 351 -5.56 4.76 -18.20
C THR A 351 -4.15 4.44 -17.69
N LEU A 352 -3.37 5.43 -17.30
CA LEU A 352 -2.01 5.25 -16.78
C LEU A 352 -1.99 4.38 -15.50
N THR A 353 -3.04 4.44 -14.66
CA THR A 353 -3.10 3.64 -13.43
C THR A 353 -3.07 2.12 -13.69
N TYR A 354 -3.44 1.66 -14.89
CA TYR A 354 -3.42 0.26 -15.31
C TYR A 354 -2.30 -0.07 -16.30
N THR A 355 -1.91 0.86 -17.17
CA THR A 355 -0.89 0.60 -18.17
C THR A 355 0.53 0.65 -17.62
N ARG A 356 0.83 1.51 -16.64
CA ARG A 356 2.13 1.55 -15.96
C ARG A 356 2.48 0.24 -15.25
N PRO A 357 1.58 -0.39 -14.48
CA PRO A 357 1.78 -1.71 -13.94
C PRO A 357 2.20 -2.75 -15.00
N LEU A 358 1.50 -2.83 -16.12
CA LEU A 358 1.83 -3.76 -17.20
C LEU A 358 3.19 -3.47 -17.83
N ALA A 359 3.49 -2.19 -18.08
CA ALA A 359 4.77 -1.76 -18.61
C ALA A 359 5.93 -2.10 -17.65
N TYR A 360 5.74 -1.91 -16.34
CA TYR A 360 6.73 -2.28 -15.34
C TYR A 360 6.91 -3.80 -15.21
N ALA A 361 5.81 -4.57 -15.27
CA ALA A 361 5.90 -6.04 -15.31
C ALA A 361 6.75 -6.51 -16.50
N ARG A 362 6.51 -5.95 -17.69
CA ARG A 362 7.32 -6.25 -18.87
C ARG A 362 8.79 -5.88 -18.68
N TYR A 363 9.09 -4.72 -18.11
CA TYR A 363 10.45 -4.30 -17.77
C TYR A 363 11.14 -5.31 -16.85
N LEU A 364 10.51 -5.76 -15.79
CA LEU A 364 11.06 -6.75 -14.87
C LEU A 364 11.43 -8.05 -15.60
N LEU A 365 10.53 -8.56 -16.42
CA LEU A 365 10.73 -9.80 -17.16
C LEU A 365 11.86 -9.70 -18.20
N GLN A 366 12.09 -8.52 -18.77
CA GLN A 366 13.21 -8.28 -19.68
C GLN A 366 14.55 -8.22 -18.96
N GLN A 367 14.62 -7.64 -17.76
CA GLN A 367 15.84 -7.60 -16.95
C GLN A 367 16.32 -9.01 -16.55
N HIS A 368 15.40 -9.94 -16.30
CA HIS A 368 15.75 -11.32 -15.97
C HIS A 368 16.40 -12.07 -17.13
N VAL A 369 15.92 -11.85 -18.34
CA VAL A 369 16.53 -12.45 -19.54
C VAL A 369 17.99 -12.00 -19.67
N LEU A 370 18.30 -10.73 -19.40
CA LEU A 370 19.67 -10.20 -19.49
C LEU A 370 20.59 -10.78 -18.39
N THR A 371 20.10 -10.93 -17.17
CA THR A 371 20.90 -11.50 -16.06
C THR A 371 21.19 -12.99 -16.24
N ASP A 372 20.28 -13.76 -16.85
CA ASP A 372 20.50 -15.17 -17.14
C ASP A 372 21.49 -15.37 -18.30
N VAL A 373 21.51 -14.48 -19.29
CA VAL A 373 22.48 -14.51 -20.41
C VAL A 373 23.90 -14.20 -19.95
N PHE A 374 24.07 -13.36 -18.93
CA PHE A 374 25.38 -12.97 -18.40
C PHE A 374 25.82 -13.78 -17.16
N ARG A 375 25.12 -14.85 -16.78
CA ARG A 375 25.63 -15.74 -15.73
C ARG A 375 26.85 -16.50 -16.26
N PRO A 376 28.06 -16.36 -15.65
CA PRO A 376 29.20 -17.20 -16.02
C PRO A 376 28.79 -18.66 -15.79
N MET A 377 28.98 -19.51 -16.78
CA MET A 377 28.80 -20.95 -16.65
C MET A 377 29.65 -21.40 -15.44
N LYS A 378 29.01 -21.95 -14.41
CA LYS A 378 29.73 -22.65 -13.36
C LYS A 378 30.45 -23.81 -14.03
N LEU A 379 31.78 -23.69 -14.14
CA LEU A 379 32.63 -24.80 -14.53
C LEU A 379 32.34 -25.98 -13.56
N PRO A 380 32.19 -27.21 -14.09
CA PRO A 380 32.02 -28.37 -13.24
C PRO A 380 33.23 -28.48 -12.29
N ASN A 381 32.95 -28.64 -11.01
CA ASN A 381 33.96 -28.89 -9.98
C ASN A 381 34.70 -30.18 -10.31
N THR A 382 35.83 -30.12 -10.99
CA THR A 382 36.78 -31.22 -11.13
C THR A 382 37.66 -31.28 -9.87
N SER A 383 37.07 -31.67 -8.74
CA SER A 383 37.85 -32.16 -7.60
C SER A 383 37.79 -33.68 -7.60
N SER A 384 38.54 -34.32 -8.53
CA SER A 384 38.97 -35.69 -8.33
C SER A 384 40.06 -35.69 -7.25
N LYS A 385 39.67 -36.09 -6.05
CA LYS A 385 40.65 -36.49 -5.02
C LYS A 385 41.35 -37.78 -5.50
N ALA A 386 42.46 -37.62 -6.19
CA ALA A 386 43.45 -38.70 -6.31
C ALA A 386 44.03 -38.96 -4.94
N GLY A 387 43.66 -40.08 -4.34
CA GLY A 387 44.23 -40.56 -3.06
C GLY A 387 45.69 -40.92 -3.21
N LEU A 388 46.57 -40.15 -2.60
CA LEU A 388 47.95 -40.53 -2.31
C LEU A 388 47.94 -41.40 -1.05
N LYS A 389 48.24 -42.68 -1.23
CA LYS A 389 48.52 -43.62 -0.09
C LYS A 389 49.85 -43.22 0.53
N PRO A 390 50.00 -43.21 1.87
CA PRO A 390 51.28 -42.98 2.53
C PRO A 390 52.20 -44.19 2.38
N ILE A 391 53.49 -43.91 2.06
CA ILE A 391 54.59 -44.90 2.04
C ILE A 391 54.99 -45.19 3.47
N PRO A 392 55.17 -46.47 3.91
CA PRO A 392 55.68 -46.78 5.24
C PRO A 392 57.19 -46.57 5.31
N ILE A 393 57.65 -45.77 6.27
CA ILE A 393 59.07 -45.62 6.65
C ILE A 393 59.39 -46.76 7.58
N HIS A 394 60.24 -47.69 7.13
CA HIS A 394 60.91 -48.64 8.01
C HIS A 394 62.07 -47.95 8.69
N GLY A 395 62.11 -48.11 10.03
CA GLY A 395 63.18 -47.62 10.85
C GLY A 395 64.42 -48.53 10.78
N GLY A 396 65.57 -47.96 11.05
CA GLY A 396 66.83 -48.49 11.50
C GLY A 396 67.33 -47.67 12.68
#